data_924b14f3b69fc500e598c32d6f453f61
#
_entry.id   924b14f3b69fc500e598c32d6f453f61
#
_cell.length_a   1.000
_cell.length_b   1.000
_cell.length_c   1.000
_cell.angle_alpha   90.00
_cell.angle_beta   90.00
_cell.angle_gamma   90.00
#
_symmetry.space_group_name_H-M   'P 1'
#
loop_
_entity.id
_entity.type
_entity.pdbx_description
1 polymer ?
#
loop_
_entity_poly.entity_id
_entity_poly.type
_entity_poly.pdbx_seq_one_letter_code
_entity_poly.pdbx_strand_id
1 'polypeptide(L)'
;MFGAGGGTASYKEIEEVDVVLLWGSNAREAHPIFFHHLMKGLKNGAKMFAVDPRRTSSSKFADVWLGLDVGTDIAMANAVAREIIHAGLVNEAFIAHSTDGYEMYKASVESYTLEYAEKIT
;
A
#
# COMPACT_ATOMS: atom_id res chain seq x y z
N MET A 1 -19.60 8.39 -1.28
CA MET A 1 -18.89 7.83 -2.43
C MET A 1 -18.48 8.94 -3.37
N PHE A 2 -17.46 8.73 -4.17
CA PHE A 2 -16.78 9.76 -4.96
C PHE A 2 -17.56 10.27 -6.21
N GLY A 3 -18.77 9.74 -6.46
CA GLY A 3 -19.59 10.15 -7.61
C GLY A 3 -19.12 9.64 -8.98
N ALA A 4 -18.06 8.82 -9.01
CA ALA A 4 -17.51 8.22 -10.22
C ALA A 4 -17.31 6.72 -10.06
N GLY A 5 -17.52 5.95 -11.12
CA GLY A 5 -17.35 4.48 -11.13
C GLY A 5 -15.93 4.01 -11.44
N GLY A 6 -14.95 4.91 -11.50
CA GLY A 6 -13.55 4.61 -11.79
C GLY A 6 -12.60 5.18 -10.74
N GLY A 7 -11.32 4.95 -10.94
CA GLY A 7 -10.26 5.56 -10.11
C GLY A 7 -10.34 7.09 -10.14
N THR A 8 -10.13 7.70 -9.00
CA THR A 8 -10.19 9.16 -8.84
C THR A 8 -8.85 9.86 -9.11
N ALA A 9 -7.75 9.10 -9.09
CA ALA A 9 -6.41 9.59 -9.38
C ALA A 9 -6.04 9.39 -10.86
N SER A 10 -5.26 10.29 -11.43
CA SER A 10 -4.71 10.15 -12.77
C SER A 10 -3.32 9.46 -12.74
N TYR A 11 -2.91 8.88 -13.86
CA TYR A 11 -1.57 8.30 -13.98
C TYR A 11 -0.44 9.32 -13.79
N LYS A 12 -0.71 10.59 -14.10
CA LYS A 12 0.28 11.66 -13.97
C LYS A 12 0.60 11.98 -12.52
N GLU A 13 -0.38 11.86 -11.64
CA GLU A 13 -0.19 12.14 -10.20
C GLU A 13 0.87 11.24 -9.57
N ILE A 14 1.06 10.02 -10.08
CA ILE A 14 2.10 9.11 -9.57
C ILE A 14 3.54 9.62 -9.81
N GLU A 15 3.72 10.61 -10.68
CA GLU A 15 5.02 11.23 -10.91
C GLU A 15 5.44 12.17 -9.77
N GLU A 16 4.50 12.56 -8.90
CA GLU A 16 4.66 13.59 -7.87
C GLU A 16 4.51 13.03 -6.43
N VAL A 17 4.33 11.70 -6.29
CA VAL A 17 4.19 11.07 -4.98
C VAL A 17 5.53 10.83 -4.30
N ASP A 18 5.56 10.83 -2.98
CA ASP A 18 6.75 10.50 -2.20
C ASP A 18 6.92 9.00 -2.01
N VAL A 19 5.80 8.26 -1.91
CA VAL A 19 5.78 6.82 -1.63
C VAL A 19 4.79 6.10 -2.52
N VAL A 20 5.22 4.96 -3.06
CA VAL A 20 4.37 4.02 -3.79
C VAL A 20 4.35 2.69 -3.09
N LEU A 21 3.16 2.20 -2.77
CA LEU A 21 2.94 0.84 -2.31
C LEU A 21 2.29 0.02 -3.44
N LEU A 22 3.07 -0.83 -4.08
CA LEU A 22 2.62 -1.71 -5.14
C LEU A 22 2.24 -3.07 -4.55
N TRP A 23 0.94 -3.32 -4.41
CA TRP A 23 0.41 -4.51 -3.75
C TRP A 23 -0.25 -5.45 -4.76
N GLY A 24 0.24 -6.70 -4.82
CA GLY A 24 -0.30 -7.75 -5.70
C GLY A 24 -0.33 -7.36 -7.18
N SER A 25 0.61 -6.51 -7.64
CA SER A 25 0.55 -5.93 -8.97
C SER A 25 1.84 -6.10 -9.75
N ASN A 26 1.71 -6.66 -10.95
CA ASN A 26 2.78 -6.68 -11.95
C ASN A 26 2.51 -5.61 -13.03
N ALA A 27 2.52 -4.35 -12.60
CA ALA A 27 2.15 -3.20 -13.43
C ALA A 27 3.00 -3.07 -14.70
N ARG A 28 4.26 -3.51 -14.67
CA ARG A 28 5.14 -3.49 -15.83
C ARG A 28 4.59 -4.30 -17.01
N GLU A 29 3.91 -5.40 -16.73
CA GLU A 29 3.35 -6.28 -17.76
C GLU A 29 1.87 -5.99 -18.02
N ALA A 30 1.09 -5.75 -16.95
CA ALA A 30 -0.36 -5.59 -17.06
C ALA A 30 -0.79 -4.14 -17.38
N HIS A 31 -0.01 -3.14 -16.95
CA HIS A 31 -0.33 -1.71 -17.08
C HIS A 31 0.90 -0.88 -17.50
N PRO A 32 1.47 -1.09 -18.70
CA PRO A 32 2.74 -0.49 -19.09
C PRO A 32 2.73 1.04 -19.12
N ILE A 33 1.60 1.66 -19.44
CA ILE A 33 1.48 3.13 -19.42
C ILE A 33 1.58 3.65 -17.98
N PHE A 34 0.83 3.06 -17.04
CA PHE A 34 0.95 3.39 -15.62
C PHE A 34 2.38 3.17 -15.12
N PHE A 35 3.00 2.04 -15.49
CA PHE A 35 4.36 1.73 -15.09
C PHE A 35 5.38 2.75 -15.61
N HIS A 36 5.15 3.33 -16.79
CA HIS A 36 6.00 4.40 -17.32
C HIS A 36 5.94 5.66 -16.43
N HIS A 37 4.74 6.06 -15.99
CA HIS A 37 4.57 7.17 -15.05
C HIS A 37 5.18 6.84 -13.68
N LEU A 38 5.00 5.63 -13.19
CA LEU A 38 5.64 5.14 -11.96
C LEU A 38 7.17 5.28 -12.02
N MET A 39 7.80 4.87 -13.14
CA MET A 39 9.25 5.01 -13.31
C MET A 39 9.73 6.45 -13.29
N LYS A 40 8.91 7.40 -13.76
CA LYS A 40 9.22 8.83 -13.63
C LYS A 40 9.15 9.27 -12.17
N GLY A 41 8.11 8.86 -11.42
CA GLY A 41 7.99 9.13 -9.99
C GLY A 41 9.21 8.62 -9.20
N LEU A 42 9.64 7.39 -9.45
CA LEU A 42 10.85 6.84 -8.84
C LEU A 42 12.11 7.63 -9.19
N LYS A 43 12.23 8.08 -10.45
CA LYS A 43 13.34 8.94 -10.87
C LYS A 43 13.32 10.31 -10.19
N ASN A 44 12.13 10.81 -9.84
CA ASN A 44 11.93 12.05 -9.11
C ASN A 44 12.20 11.90 -7.59
N GLY A 45 12.45 10.68 -7.12
CA GLY A 45 12.82 10.42 -5.72
C GLY A 45 11.79 9.65 -4.90
N ALA A 46 10.67 9.26 -5.48
CA ALA A 46 9.68 8.42 -4.79
C ALA A 46 10.29 7.09 -4.32
N LYS A 47 9.86 6.64 -3.14
CA LYS A 47 10.21 5.32 -2.60
C LYS A 47 9.13 4.31 -2.97
N MET A 48 9.55 3.12 -3.39
CA MET A 48 8.64 2.06 -3.77
C MET A 48 8.77 0.85 -2.86
N PHE A 49 7.64 0.43 -2.32
CA PHE A 49 7.49 -0.83 -1.58
C PHE A 49 6.60 -1.76 -2.39
N ALA A 50 7.01 -3.01 -2.56
CA ALA A 50 6.22 -4.00 -3.27
C ALA A 50 5.84 -5.14 -2.33
N VAL A 51 4.56 -5.47 -2.31
CA VAL A 51 4.00 -6.62 -1.57
C VAL A 51 3.43 -7.59 -2.60
N ASP A 52 4.04 -8.76 -2.73
CA ASP A 52 3.63 -9.76 -3.72
C ASP A 52 4.26 -11.11 -3.35
N PRO A 53 3.52 -12.23 -3.42
CA PRO A 53 4.08 -13.56 -3.21
C PRO A 53 5.19 -13.91 -4.20
N ARG A 54 5.24 -13.22 -5.34
CA ARG A 54 6.26 -13.40 -6.36
C ARG A 54 7.10 -12.14 -6.53
N ARG A 55 8.39 -12.32 -6.69
CA ARG A 55 9.27 -11.21 -7.07
C ARG A 55 9.10 -10.92 -8.57
N THR A 56 8.07 -10.15 -8.90
CA THR A 56 7.68 -9.82 -10.28
C THR A 56 8.69 -8.90 -10.98
N SER A 57 8.50 -8.71 -12.30
CA SER A 57 9.31 -7.76 -13.07
C SER A 57 9.14 -6.30 -12.58
N SER A 58 8.00 -5.97 -11.98
CA SER A 58 7.73 -4.67 -11.37
C SER A 58 8.42 -4.52 -10.02
N SER A 59 8.32 -5.52 -9.15
CA SER A 59 8.89 -5.49 -7.80
C SER A 59 10.42 -5.43 -7.76
N LYS A 60 11.09 -5.71 -8.88
CA LYS A 60 12.55 -5.54 -9.01
C LYS A 60 13.02 -4.09 -8.90
N PHE A 61 12.12 -3.14 -9.08
CA PHE A 61 12.40 -1.70 -8.95
C PHE A 61 12.07 -1.16 -7.55
N ALA A 62 11.48 -1.99 -6.68
CA ALA A 62 11.15 -1.59 -5.32
C ALA A 62 12.40 -1.46 -4.45
N ASP A 63 12.41 -0.46 -3.58
CA ASP A 63 13.43 -0.32 -2.51
C ASP A 63 13.33 -1.50 -1.54
N VAL A 64 12.09 -1.94 -1.25
CA VAL A 64 11.81 -3.11 -0.42
C VAL A 64 10.75 -3.97 -1.09
N TRP A 65 11.00 -5.27 -1.14
CA TRP A 65 10.02 -6.27 -1.51
C TRP A 65 9.67 -7.12 -0.29
N LEU A 66 8.39 -7.15 0.04
CA LEU A 66 7.81 -7.99 1.08
C LEU A 66 7.11 -9.17 0.39
N GLY A 67 7.75 -10.33 0.46
CA GLY A 67 7.16 -11.59 0.04
C GLY A 67 6.18 -12.06 1.10
N LEU A 68 5.02 -12.57 0.67
CA LEU A 68 4.03 -13.12 1.59
C LEU A 68 3.43 -14.40 1.01
N ASP A 69 2.90 -15.25 1.85
CA ASP A 69 2.17 -16.43 1.44
C ASP A 69 0.79 -16.06 0.87
N VAL A 70 0.36 -16.78 -0.17
CA VAL A 70 -0.93 -16.50 -0.84
C VAL A 70 -2.08 -16.62 0.15
N GLY A 71 -2.89 -15.58 0.24
CA GLY A 71 -4.07 -15.53 1.13
C GLY A 71 -3.79 -14.87 2.48
N THR A 72 -2.58 -14.35 2.72
CA THR A 72 -2.20 -13.70 3.98
C THR A 72 -2.16 -12.17 3.91
N ASP A 73 -2.61 -11.59 2.80
CA ASP A 73 -2.64 -10.15 2.56
C ASP A 73 -3.32 -9.36 3.68
N ILE A 74 -4.43 -9.87 4.21
CA ILE A 74 -5.19 -9.23 5.29
C ILE A 74 -4.33 -9.12 6.56
N ALA A 75 -3.58 -10.16 6.90
CA ALA A 75 -2.71 -10.15 8.08
C ALA A 75 -1.61 -9.10 7.93
N MET A 76 -0.97 -9.05 6.77
CA MET A 76 0.05 -8.04 6.47
C MET A 76 -0.53 -6.61 6.51
N ALA A 77 -1.67 -6.38 5.84
CA ALA A 77 -2.30 -5.06 5.78
C ALA A 77 -2.72 -4.57 7.17
N ASN A 78 -3.30 -5.44 7.99
CA ASN A 78 -3.71 -5.09 9.35
C ASN A 78 -2.51 -4.84 10.27
N ALA A 79 -1.43 -5.59 10.12
CA ALA A 79 -0.21 -5.32 10.87
C ALA A 79 0.41 -3.96 10.52
N VAL A 80 0.47 -3.62 9.24
CA VAL A 80 0.94 -2.29 8.80
C VAL A 80 0.04 -1.18 9.35
N ALA A 81 -1.28 -1.35 9.27
CA ALA A 81 -2.22 -0.36 9.82
C ALA A 81 -2.07 -0.21 11.34
N ARG A 82 -1.93 -1.33 12.07
CA ARG A 82 -1.66 -1.31 13.50
C ARG A 82 -0.40 -0.51 13.84
N GLU A 83 0.70 -0.77 13.15
CA GLU A 83 1.96 -0.05 13.40
C GLU A 83 1.83 1.46 13.11
N ILE A 84 1.13 1.85 12.04
CA ILE A 84 0.84 3.27 11.74
C ILE A 84 0.06 3.92 12.89
N ILE A 85 -0.96 3.22 13.42
CA ILE A 85 -1.80 3.71 14.53
C ILE A 85 -0.98 3.83 15.81
N HIS A 86 -0.22 2.81 16.17
CA HIS A 86 0.59 2.80 17.39
C HIS A 86 1.74 3.82 17.36
N ALA A 87 2.30 4.06 16.19
CA ALA A 87 3.32 5.09 15.99
C ALA A 87 2.76 6.54 15.98
N GLY A 88 1.43 6.70 16.05
CA GLY A 88 0.80 8.03 15.98
C GLY A 88 0.95 8.73 14.63
N LEU A 89 1.11 7.95 13.55
CA LEU A 89 1.33 8.47 12.20
C LEU A 89 0.02 8.65 11.40
N VAL A 90 -1.11 8.56 12.07
CA VAL A 90 -2.43 8.73 11.47
C VAL A 90 -2.71 10.20 11.13
N ASN A 91 -3.42 10.45 10.05
CA ASN A 91 -3.94 11.78 9.73
C ASN A 91 -5.30 11.97 10.42
N GLU A 92 -5.28 12.50 11.65
CA GLU A 92 -6.49 12.68 12.48
C GLU A 92 -7.53 13.58 11.79
N ALA A 93 -7.10 14.64 11.09
CA ALA A 93 -8.02 15.53 10.39
C ALA A 93 -8.75 14.79 9.24
N PHE A 94 -8.04 13.95 8.51
CA PHE A 94 -8.63 13.13 7.45
C PHE A 94 -9.59 12.09 8.04
N ILE A 95 -9.20 11.42 9.12
CA ILE A 95 -10.03 10.43 9.82
C ILE A 95 -11.34 11.07 10.26
N ALA A 96 -11.28 12.21 10.96
CA ALA A 96 -12.47 12.90 11.47
C ALA A 96 -13.42 13.37 10.36
N HIS A 97 -12.89 13.75 9.20
CA HIS A 97 -13.69 14.34 8.12
C HIS A 97 -14.16 13.35 7.04
N SER A 98 -13.39 12.28 6.81
CA SER A 98 -13.52 11.48 5.58
C SER A 98 -13.64 9.98 5.82
N THR A 99 -13.68 9.53 7.08
CA THR A 99 -13.81 8.11 7.39
C THR A 99 -14.96 7.83 8.36
N ASP A 100 -15.46 6.60 8.27
CA ASP A 100 -16.48 6.07 9.17
C ASP A 100 -15.97 4.77 9.79
N GLY A 101 -16.29 4.51 11.08
CA GLY A 101 -15.94 3.27 11.76
C GLY A 101 -14.47 3.13 12.19
N TYR A 102 -13.71 4.21 12.26
CA TYR A 102 -12.28 4.18 12.59
C TYR A 102 -11.99 3.48 13.93
N GLU A 103 -12.75 3.79 15.00
CA GLU A 103 -12.52 3.19 16.32
C GLU A 103 -12.76 1.67 16.33
N MET A 104 -13.76 1.21 15.58
CA MET A 104 -14.03 -0.22 15.41
C MET A 104 -12.89 -0.90 14.62
N TYR A 105 -12.42 -0.25 13.56
CA TYR A 105 -11.27 -0.75 12.78
C TYR A 105 -10.00 -0.81 13.64
N LYS A 106 -9.68 0.26 14.37
CA LYS A 106 -8.55 0.33 15.30
C LYS A 106 -8.56 -0.83 16.29
N ALA A 107 -9.71 -1.10 16.90
CA ALA A 107 -9.87 -2.23 17.82
C ALA A 107 -9.68 -3.59 17.11
N SER A 108 -10.13 -3.72 15.86
CA SER A 108 -10.04 -4.98 15.10
C SER A 108 -8.61 -5.34 14.69
N VAL A 109 -7.75 -4.36 14.47
CA VAL A 109 -6.35 -4.59 14.06
C VAL A 109 -5.41 -4.84 15.24
N GLU A 110 -5.84 -4.64 16.47
CA GLU A 110 -4.98 -4.71 17.67
C GLU A 110 -4.28 -6.06 17.85
N SER A 111 -4.90 -7.16 17.42
CA SER A 111 -4.30 -8.50 17.50
C SER A 111 -3.26 -8.79 16.40
N TYR A 112 -3.14 -7.94 15.40
CA TYR A 112 -2.21 -8.15 14.28
C TYR A 112 -0.84 -7.52 14.59
N THR A 113 -0.10 -8.12 15.54
CA THR A 113 1.26 -7.68 15.85
C THR A 113 2.23 -8.04 14.72
N LEU A 114 3.42 -7.43 14.71
CA LEU A 114 4.46 -7.77 13.73
C LEU A 114 4.84 -9.24 13.82
N GLU A 115 4.99 -9.78 15.03
CA GLU A 115 5.34 -11.20 15.24
C GLU A 115 4.22 -12.15 14.74
N TYR A 116 2.96 -11.73 14.90
CA TYR A 116 1.82 -12.49 14.37
C TYR A 116 1.83 -12.48 12.83
N ALA A 117 2.03 -11.32 12.23
CA ALA A 117 2.11 -11.19 10.77
C ALA A 117 3.29 -11.98 10.20
N GLU A 118 4.49 -11.83 10.77
CA GLU A 118 5.70 -12.57 10.36
C GLU A 118 5.51 -14.09 10.38
N LYS A 119 4.76 -14.59 11.36
CA LYS A 119 4.48 -16.02 11.47
C LYS A 119 3.51 -16.54 10.40
N ILE A 120 2.63 -15.67 9.90
CA ILE A 120 1.56 -16.07 8.96
C ILE A 120 1.96 -15.79 7.52
N THR A 121 2.69 -14.71 7.28
CA THR A 121 3.05 -14.25 5.94
C THR A 121 4.38 -14.81 5.48
#